data_865d0cc3397ba052d44c0544e01d28c6
#
_entry.id   865d0cc3397ba052d44c0544e01d28c6
#
_cell.length_a   1.000
_cell.length_b   1.000
_cell.length_c   1.000
_cell.angle_alpha   90.00
_cell.angle_beta   90.00
_cell.angle_gamma   90.00
#
_symmetry.space_group_name_H-M   'P 1'
#
loop_
_entity.id
_entity.type
_entity.pdbx_description
1 polymer ?
#
loop_
_entity_poly.entity_id
_entity_poly.type
_entity_poly.pdbx_seq_one_letter_code
_entity_poly.pdbx_strand_id
1 'polypeptide(L)' 'MKTYRVVVTETLQRIVYIDAKSAEEAKDEVEQRYHNEEIVLDWGDYQDTKIEVVEDDN' A
#
# COMPACT_ATOMS: atom_id res chain seq x y z
N MET A 1 15.54 -17.37 27.17
CA MET A 1 14.69 -16.52 26.33
C MET A 1 14.54 -17.12 24.94
N LYS A 2 13.42 -16.84 24.32
CA LYS A 2 13.16 -17.24 22.94
C LYS A 2 13.07 -16.00 22.06
N THR A 3 13.43 -16.18 20.79
CA THR A 3 13.34 -15.11 19.78
C THR A 3 12.14 -15.40 18.87
N TYR A 4 11.34 -14.39 18.64
CA TYR A 4 10.14 -14.49 17.79
C TYR A 4 10.24 -13.53 16.63
N ARG A 5 9.74 -13.97 15.47
CA ARG A 5 9.56 -13.07 14.32
C ARG A 5 8.19 -12.44 14.41
N VAL A 6 8.17 -11.14 14.46
CA VAL A 6 6.92 -10.37 14.48
C VAL A 6 6.91 -9.48 13.24
N VAL A 7 5.86 -9.57 12.45
CA VAL A 7 5.71 -8.78 11.23
C VAL A 7 4.72 -7.66 11.48
N VAL A 8 5.15 -6.44 11.17
CA VAL A 8 4.28 -5.25 11.22
C VAL A 8 3.96 -4.88 9.78
N THR A 9 2.68 -4.86 9.45
CA THR A 9 2.22 -4.50 8.11
C THR A 9 1.32 -3.28 8.21
N GLU A 10 1.65 -2.25 7.43
CA GLU A 10 0.81 -1.06 7.33
C GLU A 10 0.22 -1.01 5.93
N THR A 11 -1.03 -0.61 5.83
CA THR A 11 -1.72 -0.46 4.55
C THR A 11 -2.04 1.01 4.34
N LEU A 12 -1.60 1.54 3.22
CA LEU A 12 -1.88 2.91 2.78
C LEU A 12 -2.75 2.84 1.54
N GLN A 13 -3.79 3.67 1.50
CA GLN A 13 -4.73 3.65 0.39
C GLN A 13 -5.22 5.07 0.09
N ARG A 14 -5.31 5.37 -1.19
CA ARG A 14 -5.88 6.63 -1.65
C ARG A 14 -6.81 6.35 -2.84
N ILE A 15 -7.98 6.97 -2.82
CA ILE A 15 -8.91 6.92 -3.95
C ILE A 15 -8.59 8.08 -4.86
N VAL A 16 -8.37 7.77 -6.15
CA VAL A 16 -8.06 8.77 -7.16
C VAL A 16 -9.13 8.71 -8.25
N TYR A 17 -9.69 9.85 -8.62
CA TYR A 17 -10.71 9.94 -9.66
C TYR A 17 -10.05 10.35 -10.96
N ILE A 18 -10.25 9.53 -12.01
CA ILE A 18 -9.62 9.73 -13.31
C ILE A 18 -10.68 9.67 -14.40
N ASP A 19 -10.69 10.66 -15.28
CA ASP A 19 -11.51 10.65 -16.48
C ASP A 19 -10.75 9.91 -17.57
N ALA A 20 -11.36 8.86 -18.12
CA ALA A 20 -10.74 8.03 -19.14
C ALA A 20 -11.81 7.37 -20.00
N LYS A 21 -11.41 6.83 -21.14
CA LYS A 21 -12.35 6.17 -22.06
C LYS A 21 -12.69 4.75 -21.65
N SER A 22 -11.88 4.16 -20.79
CA SER A 22 -12.09 2.79 -20.32
C SER A 22 -11.43 2.60 -18.96
N ALA A 23 -11.80 1.52 -18.26
CA ALA A 23 -11.20 1.19 -16.98
C ALA A 23 -9.70 0.89 -17.13
N GLU A 24 -9.32 0.24 -18.23
CA GLU A 24 -7.92 -0.09 -18.50
C GLU A 24 -7.08 1.18 -18.71
N GLU A 25 -7.61 2.13 -19.47
CA GLU A 25 -6.94 3.41 -19.68
C GLU A 25 -6.79 4.19 -18.37
N ALA A 26 -7.82 4.17 -17.52
CA ALA A 26 -7.77 4.81 -16.21
C ALA A 26 -6.68 4.20 -15.34
N LYS A 27 -6.58 2.87 -15.34
CA LYS A 27 -5.56 2.16 -14.58
C LYS A 27 -4.16 2.53 -15.06
N ASP A 28 -3.95 2.54 -16.37
CA ASP A 28 -2.65 2.87 -16.96
C ASP A 28 -2.23 4.30 -16.61
N GLU A 29 -3.18 5.23 -16.63
CA GLU A 29 -2.93 6.62 -16.27
C GLU A 29 -2.47 6.75 -14.82
N VAL A 30 -3.14 6.05 -13.92
CA VAL A 30 -2.79 6.08 -12.49
C VAL A 30 -1.45 5.41 -12.25
N GLU A 31 -1.18 4.30 -12.93
CA GLU A 31 0.11 3.62 -12.81
C GLU A 31 1.26 4.54 -13.23
N GLN A 32 1.10 5.28 -14.33
CA GLN A 32 2.11 6.22 -14.78
C GLN A 32 2.35 7.32 -13.76
N ARG A 33 1.28 7.89 -13.22
CA ARG A 33 1.39 8.93 -12.20
C ARG A 33 2.05 8.43 -10.94
N TYR A 34 1.75 7.22 -10.55
CA TYR A 34 2.38 6.60 -9.39
C TYR A 34 3.89 6.42 -9.60
N HIS A 35 4.28 5.88 -10.76
CA HIS A 35 5.70 5.69 -11.08
C HIS A 35 6.45 7.00 -11.25
N ASN A 36 5.78 8.06 -11.67
CA ASN A 36 6.37 9.39 -11.79
C ASN A 36 6.31 10.19 -10.50
N GLU A 37 5.89 9.57 -9.42
CA GLU A 37 5.78 10.18 -8.10
C GLU A 37 4.80 11.36 -8.03
N GLU A 38 3.85 11.42 -8.97
CA GLU A 38 2.78 12.41 -8.92
C GLU A 38 1.69 12.01 -7.93
N ILE A 39 1.61 10.70 -7.63
CA ILE A 39 0.72 10.16 -6.61
C ILE A 39 1.63 9.45 -5.61
N VAL A 40 1.77 10.02 -4.43
CA VAL A 40 2.59 9.47 -3.36
C VAL A 40 1.71 9.29 -2.14
N LEU A 41 1.60 8.05 -1.67
CA LEU A 41 0.83 7.77 -0.47
C LEU A 41 1.67 8.10 0.75
N ASP A 42 1.03 8.73 1.73
CA ASP A 42 1.72 9.14 2.95
C ASP A 42 0.91 8.72 4.18
N TRP A 43 1.31 9.22 5.33
CA TRP A 43 0.64 8.88 6.59
C TRP A 43 -0.85 9.22 6.60
N GLY A 44 -1.27 10.24 5.83
CA GLY A 44 -2.68 10.61 5.70
C GLY A 44 -3.52 9.55 4.99
N ASP A 45 -2.86 8.62 4.25
CA ASP A 45 -3.53 7.54 3.52
C ASP A 45 -3.56 6.22 4.29
N TYR A 46 -3.12 6.24 5.54
CA TYR A 46 -3.08 5.06 6.39
C TYR A 46 -4.48 4.47 6.60
N GLN A 47 -4.59 3.17 6.46
CA GLN A 47 -5.85 2.44 6.65
C GLN A 47 -5.79 1.49 7.83
N ASP A 48 -4.71 0.75 7.99
CA ASP A 48 -4.67 -0.32 8.95
C ASP A 48 -3.24 -0.70 9.32
N THR A 49 -3.09 -1.22 10.54
CA THR A 49 -1.84 -1.83 11.00
C THR A 49 -2.14 -3.24 11.48
N LYS A 50 -1.35 -4.17 11.03
CA LYS A 50 -1.43 -5.56 11.45
C LYS A 50 -0.10 -5.97 12.07
N ILE A 51 -0.15 -6.55 13.25
CA ILE A 51 1.03 -7.05 13.95
C ILE A 51 0.81 -8.52 14.20
N GLU A 52 1.73 -9.35 13.74
CA GLU A 52 1.52 -10.78 13.71
C GLU A 52 2.79 -11.54 14.01
N VAL A 53 2.71 -12.51 14.89
CA VAL A 53 3.84 -13.42 15.14
C VAL A 53 3.81 -14.49 14.04
N VAL A 54 4.88 -14.55 13.27
CA VAL A 54 4.96 -15.43 12.11
C VAL A 54 5.63 -16.74 12.47
N GLU A 55 6.67 -16.68 13.26
CA GLU A 55 7.35 -17.91 13.68
C GLU A 55 8.17 -17.69 14.94
N ASP A 56 8.47 -18.80 15.59
CA ASP A 56 9.35 -18.84 16.76
C ASP A 56 10.73 -19.30 16.28
N ASP A 57 11.73 -18.45 16.42
CA ASP A 57 13.10 -18.74 15.99
C ASP A 57 13.90 -19.52 17.02
N ASN A 58 13.28 -19.95 18.06
CA ASN A 58 13.98 -20.61 19.13
C ASN A 58 14.27 -22.10 18.84
#